data_8d34ea97f6015559ce90ae425627b24b
#
_entry.id   8d34ea97f6015559ce90ae425627b24b
#
_cell.length_a   1.000
_cell.length_b   1.000
_cell.length_c   1.000
_cell.angle_alpha   90.00
_cell.angle_beta   90.00
_cell.angle_gamma   90.00
#
_symmetry.space_group_name_H-M   'P 1'
#
loop_
_entity.id
_entity.type
_entity.pdbx_description
1 polymer ?
#
loop_
_entity_poly.entity_id
_entity_poly.type
_entity_poly.pdbx_seq_one_letter_code
_entity_poly.pdbx_strand_id
1 'polypeptide(L)'
;MENRPYRILPPSFCYSKSPSMLEQLSVLAPDPILGLAAACRADPNPHKIDLTVGIYMDETGICPVFEAVKKAQRQLIDEEVTKAYLPAAGDPAYLSGMKTLVFGDELVGDGTHITAVQTPGGCGALRIASEVLAAASPDATVWISNPTWPVHIPLMGSVGLKFATYSYYDPR
;
A
#
# COMPACT_ATOMS: atom_id res chain seq x y z
N MET A 1 -47.02 13.49 4.86
CA MET A 1 -45.76 13.40 4.09
C MET A 1 -45.91 14.31 2.87
N GLU A 2 -45.35 15.52 2.94
CA GLU A 2 -45.42 16.48 1.85
C GLU A 2 -44.45 16.13 0.75
N ASN A 3 -45.01 15.89 -0.46
CA ASN A 3 -44.27 15.74 -1.70
C ASN A 3 -43.65 17.09 -2.08
N ARG A 4 -42.36 17.33 -1.79
CA ARG A 4 -41.66 18.50 -2.35
C ARG A 4 -41.24 18.17 -3.78
N PRO A 5 -41.69 18.94 -4.80
CA PRO A 5 -41.25 18.71 -6.18
C PRO A 5 -39.75 19.04 -6.32
N TYR A 6 -39.03 18.20 -7.04
CA TYR A 6 -37.65 18.48 -7.46
C TYR A 6 -37.63 19.82 -8.23
N ARG A 7 -36.87 20.78 -7.70
CA ARG A 7 -36.68 22.09 -8.34
C ARG A 7 -35.66 21.91 -9.48
N ILE A 8 -36.17 21.85 -10.71
CA ILE A 8 -35.30 21.91 -11.90
C ILE A 8 -34.75 23.33 -11.98
N LEU A 9 -33.43 23.48 -11.83
CA LEU A 9 -32.75 24.77 -11.98
C LEU A 9 -32.81 25.20 -13.46
N PRO A 10 -33.05 26.49 -13.75
CA PRO A 10 -33.12 26.98 -15.12
C PRO A 10 -31.75 26.89 -15.82
N PRO A 11 -31.74 26.72 -17.16
CA PRO A 11 -30.51 26.52 -17.95
C PRO A 11 -29.59 27.72 -18.09
N SER A 12 -29.83 28.82 -17.37
CA SER A 12 -29.05 30.04 -17.39
C SER A 12 -28.07 30.19 -16.21
N PHE A 13 -27.56 29.10 -15.67
CA PHE A 13 -26.39 29.20 -14.82
C PHE A 13 -25.18 29.53 -15.72
N CYS A 14 -24.84 30.82 -15.84
CA CYS A 14 -23.58 31.25 -16.35
C CYS A 14 -22.49 30.60 -15.51
N TYR A 15 -21.88 29.53 -16.03
CA TYR A 15 -20.60 29.04 -15.56
C TYR A 15 -19.59 30.18 -15.74
N SER A 16 -19.38 30.99 -14.71
CA SER A 16 -18.11 31.69 -14.63
C SER A 16 -17.04 30.60 -14.71
N LYS A 17 -16.08 30.72 -15.62
CA LYS A 17 -14.92 29.83 -15.74
C LYS A 17 -14.03 29.98 -14.50
N SER A 18 -14.51 29.53 -13.34
CA SER A 18 -13.59 29.14 -12.28
C SER A 18 -12.81 27.94 -12.83
N PRO A 19 -11.47 27.94 -12.77
CA PRO A 19 -10.69 26.78 -13.18
C PRO A 19 -11.31 25.54 -12.54
N SER A 20 -11.50 24.47 -13.31
CA SER A 20 -12.07 23.26 -12.76
C SER A 20 -11.17 22.83 -11.60
N MET A 21 -11.76 22.26 -10.55
CA MET A 21 -11.00 21.83 -9.35
C MET A 21 -9.82 20.93 -9.73
N LEU A 22 -9.92 20.18 -10.83
CA LEU A 22 -8.88 19.29 -11.33
C LEU A 22 -7.76 20.02 -12.08
N GLU A 23 -8.00 21.20 -12.63
CA GLU A 23 -6.96 22.03 -13.30
C GLU A 23 -5.93 22.59 -12.31
N GLN A 24 -6.22 22.55 -11.01
CA GLN A 24 -5.30 22.96 -9.94
C GLN A 24 -4.33 21.83 -9.55
N LEU A 25 -4.53 20.61 -10.05
CA LEU A 25 -3.62 19.52 -9.77
C LEU A 25 -2.35 19.65 -10.59
N SER A 26 -1.21 19.55 -9.91
CA SER A 26 0.09 19.48 -10.59
C SER A 26 0.25 18.09 -11.21
N VAL A 27 0.83 18.04 -12.41
CA VAL A 27 1.25 16.78 -13.00
C VAL A 27 2.41 16.21 -12.17
N LEU A 28 2.25 15.03 -11.63
CA LEU A 28 3.31 14.35 -10.91
C LEU A 28 4.39 13.87 -11.88
N ALA A 29 5.65 13.92 -11.45
CA ALA A 29 6.74 13.31 -12.19
C ALA A 29 6.49 11.80 -12.37
N PRO A 30 6.87 11.20 -13.51
CA PRO A 30 6.79 9.75 -13.68
C PRO A 30 7.54 9.00 -12.58
N ASP A 31 7.03 7.84 -12.19
CA ASP A 31 7.70 6.97 -11.22
C ASP A 31 9.07 6.53 -11.79
N PRO A 32 10.19 6.85 -11.11
CA PRO A 32 11.53 6.55 -11.62
C PRO A 32 11.80 5.04 -11.70
N ILE A 33 11.21 4.22 -10.84
CA ILE A 33 11.39 2.76 -10.84
C ILE A 33 10.70 2.14 -12.05
N LEU A 34 9.46 2.54 -12.33
CA LEU A 34 8.72 2.07 -13.51
C LEU A 34 9.39 2.53 -14.80
N GLY A 35 9.98 3.72 -14.82
CA GLY A 35 10.78 4.23 -15.95
C GLY A 35 12.01 3.38 -16.21
N LEU A 36 12.77 3.01 -15.18
CA LEU A 36 13.94 2.13 -15.27
C LEU A 36 13.55 0.72 -15.73
N ALA A 37 12.48 0.16 -15.22
CA ALA A 37 11.98 -1.15 -15.68
C ALA A 37 11.59 -1.16 -17.16
N ALA A 38 11.00 -0.06 -17.66
CA ALA A 38 10.70 0.10 -19.08
C ALA A 38 11.97 0.20 -19.92
N ALA A 39 12.96 0.97 -19.48
CA ALA A 39 14.26 1.08 -20.14
C ALA A 39 15.01 -0.25 -20.18
N CYS A 40 15.03 -0.98 -19.06
CA CYS A 40 15.63 -2.32 -19.00
C CYS A 40 14.95 -3.31 -19.97
N ARG A 41 13.62 -3.28 -20.07
CA ARG A 41 12.92 -4.11 -21.06
C ARG A 41 13.29 -3.78 -22.49
N ALA A 42 13.46 -2.50 -22.80
CA ALA A 42 13.82 -2.02 -24.14
C ALA A 42 15.29 -2.25 -24.50
N ASP A 43 16.18 -2.48 -23.55
CA ASP A 43 17.59 -2.74 -23.80
C ASP A 43 17.76 -4.08 -24.52
N PRO A 44 18.41 -4.12 -25.70
CA PRO A 44 18.64 -5.35 -26.47
C PRO A 44 19.76 -6.24 -25.91
N ASN A 45 20.49 -5.82 -24.89
CA ASN A 45 21.60 -6.59 -24.32
C ASN A 45 21.09 -7.93 -23.77
N PRO A 46 21.56 -9.08 -24.29
CA PRO A 46 21.13 -10.41 -23.82
C PRO A 46 21.66 -10.75 -22.42
N HIS A 47 22.68 -10.05 -21.93
CA HIS A 47 23.29 -10.26 -20.61
C HIS A 47 22.80 -9.27 -19.56
N LYS A 48 21.75 -8.52 -19.84
CA LYS A 48 21.18 -7.59 -18.86
C LYS A 48 20.57 -8.33 -17.69
N ILE A 49 20.68 -7.73 -16.51
CA ILE A 49 20.05 -8.20 -15.27
C ILE A 49 19.13 -7.10 -14.77
N ASP A 50 17.85 -7.41 -14.64
CA ASP A 50 16.84 -6.47 -14.12
C ASP A 50 16.82 -6.51 -12.59
N LEU A 51 17.29 -5.44 -11.96
CA LEU A 51 17.27 -5.24 -10.51
C LEU A 51 16.33 -4.08 -10.10
N THR A 52 15.42 -3.67 -10.98
CA THR A 52 14.55 -2.49 -10.75
C THR A 52 13.47 -2.73 -9.72
N VAL A 53 12.98 -3.97 -9.60
CA VAL A 53 11.93 -4.34 -8.65
C VAL A 53 12.38 -5.56 -7.85
N GLY A 54 12.26 -5.48 -6.52
CA GLY A 54 12.65 -6.56 -5.61
C GLY A 54 11.59 -7.68 -5.56
N ILE A 55 11.40 -8.40 -6.66
CA ILE A 55 10.57 -9.61 -6.73
C ILE A 55 11.43 -10.84 -7.02
N TYR A 56 10.99 -11.98 -6.51
CA TYR A 56 11.65 -13.24 -6.87
C TYR A 56 11.41 -13.55 -8.35
N MET A 57 12.47 -13.87 -9.05
CA MET A 57 12.43 -14.41 -10.42
C MET A 57 13.19 -15.73 -10.47
N ASP A 58 12.65 -16.69 -11.21
CA ASP A 58 13.35 -17.94 -11.50
C ASP A 58 14.43 -17.75 -12.58
N GLU A 59 15.12 -18.84 -12.94
CA GLU A 59 16.20 -18.85 -13.94
C GLU A 59 15.72 -18.42 -15.35
N THR A 60 14.42 -18.46 -15.59
CA THR A 60 13.82 -18.02 -16.85
C THR A 60 13.35 -16.56 -16.84
N GLY A 61 13.54 -15.84 -15.71
CA GLY A 61 13.09 -14.48 -15.53
C GLY A 61 11.58 -14.35 -15.27
N ILE A 62 10.92 -15.44 -14.88
CA ILE A 62 9.49 -15.46 -14.54
C ILE A 62 9.34 -15.42 -13.02
N CYS A 63 8.38 -14.61 -12.55
CA CYS A 63 7.92 -14.65 -11.16
C CYS A 63 6.85 -15.74 -11.03
N PRO A 64 7.21 -16.95 -10.54
CA PRO A 64 6.26 -18.07 -10.52
C PRO A 64 5.24 -17.91 -9.41
N VAL A 65 4.02 -18.38 -9.64
CA VAL A 65 3.04 -18.56 -8.57
C VAL A 65 3.34 -19.87 -7.84
N PHE A 66 3.68 -19.79 -6.57
CA PHE A 66 4.01 -20.97 -5.78
C PHE A 66 2.84 -21.97 -5.72
N GLU A 67 3.14 -23.26 -5.74
CA GLU A 67 2.12 -24.30 -5.67
C GLU A 67 1.28 -24.24 -4.38
N ALA A 68 1.89 -23.82 -3.27
CA ALA A 68 1.15 -23.57 -2.03
C ALA A 68 0.06 -22.51 -2.19
N VAL A 69 0.36 -21.43 -2.92
CA VAL A 69 -0.60 -20.36 -3.21
C VAL A 69 -1.72 -20.87 -4.11
N LYS A 70 -1.40 -21.61 -5.17
CA LYS A 70 -2.40 -22.19 -6.07
C LYS A 70 -3.32 -23.18 -5.33
N LYS A 71 -2.74 -23.98 -4.43
CA LYS A 71 -3.51 -24.92 -3.59
C LYS A 71 -4.46 -24.16 -2.67
N ALA A 72 -3.98 -23.14 -1.98
CA ALA A 72 -4.80 -22.29 -1.10
C ALA A 72 -5.92 -21.58 -1.86
N GLN A 73 -5.65 -21.07 -3.08
CA GLN A 73 -6.67 -20.45 -3.92
C GLN A 73 -7.78 -21.43 -4.32
N ARG A 74 -7.43 -22.67 -4.70
CA ARG A 74 -8.42 -23.70 -5.01
C ARG A 74 -9.28 -24.05 -3.79
N GLN A 75 -8.64 -24.26 -2.65
CA GLN A 75 -9.33 -24.54 -1.40
C GLN A 75 -10.28 -23.40 -1.02
N LEU A 76 -9.84 -22.15 -1.15
CA LEU A 76 -10.66 -20.98 -0.87
C LEU A 76 -11.90 -20.92 -1.79
N ILE A 77 -11.77 -21.25 -3.07
CA ILE A 77 -12.89 -21.29 -4.03
C ILE A 77 -13.93 -22.34 -3.60
N ASP A 78 -13.46 -23.49 -3.14
CA ASP A 78 -14.33 -24.63 -2.79
C ASP A 78 -14.99 -24.46 -1.42
N GLU A 79 -14.33 -23.83 -0.46
CA GLU A 79 -14.76 -23.73 0.94
C GLU A 79 -15.43 -22.40 1.29
N GLU A 80 -15.22 -21.34 0.49
CA GLU A 80 -15.78 -20.02 0.81
C GLU A 80 -17.29 -19.97 0.56
N VAL A 81 -18.04 -19.80 1.63
CA VAL A 81 -19.51 -19.82 1.59
C VAL A 81 -20.17 -18.44 1.58
N THR A 82 -19.39 -17.36 1.73
CA THR A 82 -19.93 -16.00 1.82
C THR A 82 -18.93 -14.95 1.32
N LYS A 83 -19.46 -13.88 0.74
CA LYS A 83 -18.74 -12.64 0.40
C LYS A 83 -19.19 -11.46 1.27
N ALA A 84 -19.67 -11.76 2.49
CA ALA A 84 -20.04 -10.71 3.44
C ALA A 84 -18.82 -9.84 3.83
N TYR A 85 -19.10 -8.67 4.38
CA TYR A 85 -18.05 -7.80 4.89
C TYR A 85 -17.25 -8.47 6.00
N LEU A 86 -15.94 -8.30 5.95
CA LEU A 86 -15.05 -8.68 7.04
C LEU A 86 -15.21 -7.72 8.23
N PRO A 87 -14.84 -8.13 9.46
CA PRO A 87 -14.69 -7.22 10.59
C PRO A 87 -13.72 -6.08 10.25
N ALA A 88 -13.85 -4.94 10.93
CA ALA A 88 -13.02 -3.76 10.68
C ALA A 88 -11.51 -4.02 10.82
N ALA A 89 -11.10 -4.94 11.69
CA ALA A 89 -9.71 -5.34 11.84
C ALA A 89 -9.24 -6.33 10.76
N GLY A 90 -10.15 -6.96 10.04
CA GLY A 90 -9.87 -8.01 9.05
C GLY A 90 -10.31 -9.40 9.48
N ASP A 91 -9.93 -10.41 8.72
CA ASP A 91 -10.25 -11.81 9.01
C ASP A 91 -9.48 -12.34 10.24
N PRO A 92 -10.15 -12.87 11.28
CA PRO A 92 -9.48 -13.30 12.50
C PRO A 92 -8.49 -14.44 12.29
N ALA A 93 -8.78 -15.40 11.40
CA ALA A 93 -7.89 -16.53 11.13
C ALA A 93 -6.63 -16.06 10.38
N TYR A 94 -6.80 -15.17 9.41
CA TYR A 94 -5.68 -14.50 8.72
C TYR A 94 -4.79 -13.75 9.72
N LEU A 95 -5.38 -12.93 10.58
CA LEU A 95 -4.63 -12.13 11.57
C LEU A 95 -3.87 -13.01 12.57
N SER A 96 -4.49 -14.10 13.03
CA SER A 96 -3.84 -15.07 13.92
C SER A 96 -2.67 -15.75 13.22
N GLY A 97 -2.89 -16.28 12.02
CA GLY A 97 -1.84 -16.93 11.23
C GLY A 97 -0.66 -16.00 10.91
N MET A 98 -0.95 -14.75 10.56
CA MET A 98 0.10 -13.75 10.30
C MET A 98 0.91 -13.39 11.54
N LYS A 99 0.28 -13.28 12.71
CA LYS A 99 1.01 -13.06 13.96
C LYS A 99 1.98 -14.20 14.24
N THR A 100 1.50 -15.44 14.17
CA THR A 100 2.35 -16.63 14.35
C THR A 100 3.46 -16.70 13.31
N LEU A 101 3.17 -16.42 12.04
CA LEU A 101 4.17 -16.48 10.97
C LEU A 101 5.29 -15.45 11.18
N VAL A 102 4.97 -14.25 11.64
CA VAL A 102 5.94 -13.14 11.76
C VAL A 102 6.70 -13.21 13.08
N PHE A 103 6.05 -13.56 14.18
CA PHE A 103 6.61 -13.46 15.53
C PHE A 103 6.94 -14.82 16.16
N GLY A 104 6.39 -15.92 15.62
CA GLY A 104 6.46 -17.24 16.24
C GLY A 104 5.51 -17.39 17.42
N ASP A 105 5.22 -18.64 17.77
CA ASP A 105 4.26 -18.98 18.83
C ASP A 105 4.68 -18.48 20.22
N GLU A 106 5.98 -18.49 20.49
CA GLU A 106 6.53 -18.03 21.79
C GLU A 106 6.26 -16.55 22.07
N LEU A 107 6.45 -15.67 21.06
CA LEU A 107 6.23 -14.25 21.19
C LEU A 107 4.76 -13.85 21.11
N VAL A 108 3.96 -14.61 20.38
CA VAL A 108 2.51 -14.42 20.32
C VAL A 108 1.87 -14.72 21.67
N GLY A 109 2.33 -15.80 22.36
CA GLY A 109 1.90 -16.17 23.70
C GLY A 109 0.37 -16.15 23.86
N ASP A 110 -0.11 -15.43 24.87
CA ASP A 110 -1.54 -15.23 25.10
C ASP A 110 -2.18 -14.17 24.16
N GLY A 111 -1.39 -13.59 23.24
CA GLY A 111 -1.85 -12.63 22.25
C GLY A 111 -2.15 -11.22 22.75
N THR A 112 -1.90 -10.92 24.03
CA THR A 112 -2.28 -9.63 24.64
C THR A 112 -1.38 -8.47 24.24
N HIS A 113 -0.14 -8.74 23.83
CA HIS A 113 0.87 -7.72 23.52
C HIS A 113 0.99 -7.40 22.02
N ILE A 114 0.41 -8.22 21.15
CA ILE A 114 0.51 -8.08 19.69
C ILE A 114 -0.87 -7.89 19.08
N THR A 115 -1.11 -6.71 18.56
CA THR A 115 -2.32 -6.41 17.76
C THR A 115 -1.97 -6.42 16.27
N ALA A 116 -2.89 -6.94 15.47
CA ALA A 116 -2.76 -6.95 14.01
C ALA A 116 -4.04 -6.43 13.35
N VAL A 117 -3.88 -5.79 12.22
CA VAL A 117 -4.98 -5.28 11.39
C VAL A 117 -4.67 -5.64 9.94
N GLN A 118 -5.65 -6.19 9.25
CA GLN A 118 -5.56 -6.48 7.82
C GLN A 118 -5.77 -5.21 7.00
N THR A 119 -4.91 -4.98 6.01
CA THR A 119 -4.93 -3.79 5.18
C THR A 119 -4.79 -4.16 3.70
N PRO A 120 -5.19 -3.28 2.76
CA PRO A 120 -4.95 -3.49 1.34
C PRO A 120 -3.46 -3.28 1.02
N GLY A 121 -2.66 -4.33 1.23
CA GLY A 121 -1.21 -4.35 0.97
C GLY A 121 -0.39 -3.44 1.88
N GLY A 122 0.93 -3.33 1.59
CA GLY A 122 1.90 -2.57 2.37
C GLY A 122 1.62 -1.07 2.42
N CYS A 123 1.12 -0.49 1.34
CA CYS A 123 0.75 0.94 1.33
C CYS A 123 -0.38 1.23 2.31
N GLY A 124 -1.41 0.38 2.35
CA GLY A 124 -2.49 0.49 3.34
C GLY A 124 -1.96 0.32 4.77
N ALA A 125 -1.04 -0.63 4.98
CA ALA A 125 -0.42 -0.84 6.28
C ALA A 125 0.37 0.38 6.76
N LEU A 126 1.22 0.94 5.92
CA LEU A 126 2.00 2.14 6.24
C LEU A 126 1.11 3.34 6.54
N ARG A 127 0.04 3.52 5.76
CA ARG A 127 -0.91 4.61 5.98
C ARG A 127 -1.62 4.48 7.32
N ILE A 128 -2.20 3.32 7.63
CA ILE A 128 -2.91 3.09 8.89
C ILE A 128 -1.96 3.18 10.08
N ALA A 129 -0.75 2.60 9.99
CA ALA A 129 0.26 2.73 11.03
C ALA A 129 0.62 4.21 11.30
N SER A 130 0.73 5.02 10.24
CA SER A 130 1.01 6.45 10.36
C SER A 130 -0.12 7.22 11.05
N GLU A 131 -1.37 6.92 10.75
CA GLU A 131 -2.54 7.49 11.43
C GLU A 131 -2.52 7.16 12.94
N VAL A 132 -2.25 5.89 13.27
CA VAL A 132 -2.15 5.45 14.66
C VAL A 132 -1.01 6.16 15.39
N LEU A 133 0.17 6.25 14.77
CA LEU A 133 1.32 6.95 15.35
C LEU A 133 1.03 8.44 15.55
N ALA A 134 0.45 9.12 14.58
CA ALA A 134 0.11 10.54 14.68
C ALA A 134 -0.93 10.80 15.78
N ALA A 135 -1.91 9.91 15.93
CA ALA A 135 -2.90 10.01 17.00
C ALA A 135 -2.31 9.73 18.39
N ALA A 136 -1.43 8.75 18.51
CA ALA A 136 -0.84 8.35 19.78
C ALA A 136 0.32 9.25 20.22
N SER A 137 1.09 9.79 19.28
CA SER A 137 2.32 10.56 19.52
C SER A 137 2.50 11.61 18.41
N PRO A 138 1.78 12.75 18.46
CA PRO A 138 1.83 13.78 17.42
C PRO A 138 3.23 14.37 17.15
N ASP A 139 4.10 14.32 18.14
CA ASP A 139 5.48 14.81 18.06
C ASP A 139 6.52 13.76 17.67
N ALA A 140 6.08 12.52 17.41
CA ALA A 140 6.99 11.45 17.04
C ALA A 140 7.75 11.76 15.75
N THR A 141 9.01 11.32 15.71
CA THR A 141 9.85 11.37 14.50
C THR A 141 10.02 9.97 13.94
N VAL A 142 9.63 9.81 12.69
CA VAL A 142 9.82 8.55 11.94
C VAL A 142 11.20 8.59 11.27
N TRP A 143 12.04 7.62 11.61
CA TRP A 143 13.36 7.47 11.00
C TRP A 143 13.28 6.57 9.78
N ILE A 144 13.74 7.05 8.64
CA ILE A 144 13.78 6.32 7.37
C ILE A 144 15.20 6.19 6.87
N SER A 145 15.47 5.14 6.12
CA SER A 145 16.79 4.93 5.50
C SER A 145 17.09 5.96 4.41
N ASN A 146 18.35 6.26 4.18
CA ASN A 146 18.82 7.01 3.03
C ASN A 146 19.85 6.17 2.25
N PRO A 147 19.54 5.67 1.03
CA PRO A 147 18.27 5.85 0.30
C PRO A 147 17.10 5.04 0.89
N THR A 148 15.88 5.43 0.53
CA THR A 148 14.64 4.73 0.88
C THR A 148 13.69 4.67 -0.32
N TRP A 149 12.61 3.89 -0.20
CA TRP A 149 11.56 3.89 -1.23
C TRP A 149 10.88 5.27 -1.31
N PRO A 150 10.82 5.89 -2.51
CA PRO A 150 10.34 7.28 -2.67
C PRO A 150 8.92 7.52 -2.16
N VAL A 151 8.10 6.47 -2.03
CA VAL A 151 6.70 6.56 -1.61
C VAL A 151 6.54 6.63 -0.09
N HIS A 152 7.56 6.28 0.72
CA HIS A 152 7.47 6.31 2.17
C HIS A 152 7.04 7.69 2.69
N ILE A 153 7.75 8.75 2.32
CA ILE A 153 7.45 10.10 2.82
C ILE A 153 6.08 10.60 2.35
N PRO A 154 5.71 10.56 1.04
CA PRO A 154 4.38 10.99 0.61
C PRO A 154 3.25 10.21 1.28
N LEU A 155 3.43 8.91 1.49
CA LEU A 155 2.41 8.04 2.04
C LEU A 155 2.18 8.28 3.54
N MET A 156 3.27 8.36 4.31
CA MET A 156 3.21 8.51 5.76
C MET A 156 3.16 9.98 6.20
N GLY A 157 3.76 10.89 5.44
CA GLY A 157 3.86 12.30 5.80
C GLY A 157 2.55 13.08 5.70
N SER A 158 1.58 12.58 4.95
CA SER A 158 0.27 13.22 4.77
C SER A 158 -0.55 13.35 6.07
N VAL A 159 -0.16 12.66 7.15
CA VAL A 159 -0.78 12.75 8.49
C VAL A 159 -0.01 13.68 9.44
N GLY A 160 0.99 14.41 8.95
CA GLY A 160 1.72 15.41 9.75
C GLY A 160 2.90 14.87 10.57
N LEU A 161 3.30 13.60 10.39
CA LEU A 161 4.47 13.03 11.07
C LEU A 161 5.77 13.74 10.64
N LYS A 162 6.70 13.87 11.58
CA LYS A 162 8.06 14.36 11.34
C LYS A 162 8.95 13.22 10.86
N PHE A 163 9.90 13.53 9.95
CA PHE A 163 10.85 12.56 9.42
C PHE A 163 12.28 12.96 9.69
N ALA A 164 13.11 11.98 9.96
CA ALA A 164 14.56 12.07 9.97
C ALA A 164 15.13 10.90 9.16
N THR A 165 16.37 11.03 8.69
CA THR A 165 17.02 9.98 7.90
C THR A 165 18.24 9.44 8.62
N TYR A 166 18.53 8.16 8.40
CA TYR A 166 19.79 7.54 8.77
C TYR A 166 20.51 6.99 7.53
N SER A 167 21.83 6.96 7.56
CA SER A 167 22.62 6.39 6.47
C SER A 167 22.40 4.88 6.40
N TYR A 168 21.96 4.40 5.23
CA TYR A 168 21.77 2.99 4.96
C TYR A 168 22.83 2.46 3.98
N TYR A 169 23.18 3.25 2.98
CA TYR A 169 24.18 2.92 1.98
C TYR A 169 25.17 4.05 1.82
N ASP A 170 26.47 3.71 1.85
CA ASP A 170 27.59 4.60 1.56
C ASP A 170 28.27 4.12 0.28
N PRO A 171 28.29 4.92 -0.79
CA PRO A 171 28.88 4.53 -2.06
C PRO A 171 30.43 4.55 -2.08
N ARG A 172 31.09 4.91 -0.97
CA ARG A 172 32.58 4.96 -0.84
C ARG A 172 33.18 3.60 -0.64
#